data_e4091b37e38ce413f2d5452f6fe445e2
#
_entry.id   e4091b37e38ce413f2d5452f6fe445e2
#
_cell.length_a   1.000
_cell.length_b   1.000
_cell.length_c   1.000
_cell.angle_alpha   90.00
_cell.angle_beta   90.00
_cell.angle_gamma   90.00
#
_symmetry.space_group_name_H-M   'P 1'
#
loop_
_entity.id
_entity.type
_entity.pdbx_description
1 polymer ?
#
loop_
_entity_poly.entity_id
_entity_poly.type
_entity_poly.pdbx_seq_one_letter_code
_entity_poly.pdbx_strand_id
1 'polypeptide(L)'
;MDAPETVFGREYNEALIHQIVVAYQANARQGTRAQKDREQVHHSTKKPFKQKGTGRARAGMTSSPLWRGGGRIFPNMPDENFTQKINKKMYRAGMASIFSQLAREGRLAVVDSFKVETPKTKQLAAKFKAMSLDNVLVIADEVDENLYLASRNLINILIVEPRYADPVSLVNFKKVLVTKGAMDKLKEMFA
;
A
#
# COMPACT_ATOMS: atom_id res chain seq x y z
N MET A 1 9.95 29.07 -5.98
CA MET A 1 10.84 28.26 -5.13
C MET A 1 11.72 27.43 -6.04
N ASP A 2 13.01 27.53 -5.89
CA ASP A 2 13.92 26.69 -6.66
C ASP A 2 13.87 25.26 -6.09
N ALA A 3 13.28 24.35 -6.84
CA ALA A 3 13.23 22.95 -6.48
C ALA A 3 14.55 22.28 -6.89
N PRO A 4 15.26 21.56 -6.00
CA PRO A 4 16.52 20.94 -6.35
C PRO A 4 16.32 19.89 -7.44
N GLU A 5 17.11 19.96 -8.50
CA GLU A 5 17.05 19.03 -9.65
C GLU A 5 17.26 17.56 -9.21
N THR A 6 18.02 17.34 -8.13
CA THR A 6 18.28 15.99 -7.61
C THR A 6 17.01 15.23 -7.20
N VAL A 7 15.98 15.96 -6.74
CA VAL A 7 14.70 15.38 -6.28
C VAL A 7 13.58 15.59 -7.28
N PHE A 8 13.56 16.71 -8.02
CA PHE A 8 12.43 17.09 -8.88
C PHE A 8 12.78 17.15 -10.39
N GLY A 9 14.03 16.88 -10.76
CA GLY A 9 14.52 16.91 -12.15
C GLY A 9 14.81 15.53 -12.75
N ARG A 10 14.54 14.42 -12.04
CA ARG A 10 14.87 13.07 -12.54
C ARG A 10 14.00 12.62 -13.68
N GLU A 11 14.59 11.83 -14.58
CA GLU A 11 13.84 11.14 -15.63
C GLU A 11 12.85 10.14 -15.04
N TYR A 12 11.74 9.95 -15.75
CA TYR A 12 10.72 8.98 -15.38
C TYR A 12 11.20 7.56 -15.65
N ASN A 13 11.22 6.73 -14.61
CA ASN A 13 11.60 5.33 -14.71
C ASN A 13 10.47 4.44 -14.18
N GLU A 14 9.60 3.99 -15.09
CA GLU A 14 8.42 3.19 -14.80
C GLU A 14 8.78 1.85 -14.11
N ALA A 15 9.81 1.16 -14.61
CA ALA A 15 10.21 -0.14 -14.05
C ALA A 15 10.65 -0.03 -12.59
N LEU A 16 11.40 1.01 -12.24
CA LEU A 16 11.83 1.28 -10.87
C LEU A 16 10.65 1.63 -9.97
N ILE A 17 9.75 2.49 -10.44
CA ILE A 17 8.53 2.88 -9.69
C ILE A 17 7.65 1.65 -9.45
N HIS A 18 7.41 0.84 -10.47
CA HIS A 18 6.64 -0.39 -10.36
C HIS A 18 7.23 -1.34 -9.31
N GLN A 19 8.53 -1.57 -9.33
CA GLN A 19 9.19 -2.43 -8.35
C GLN A 19 8.99 -1.93 -6.91
N ILE A 20 9.11 -0.61 -6.68
CA ILE A 20 8.92 0.00 -5.36
C ILE A 20 7.47 -0.12 -4.89
N VAL A 21 6.50 0.16 -5.77
CA VAL A 21 5.07 0.04 -5.48
C VAL A 21 4.70 -1.41 -5.13
N VAL A 22 5.15 -2.38 -5.93
CA VAL A 22 4.88 -3.81 -5.68
C VAL A 22 5.48 -4.26 -4.35
N ALA A 23 6.73 -3.88 -4.07
CA ALA A 23 7.37 -4.24 -2.81
C ALA A 23 6.69 -3.58 -1.60
N TYR A 24 6.25 -2.32 -1.72
CA TYR A 24 5.50 -1.65 -0.67
C TYR A 24 4.18 -2.36 -0.37
N GLN A 25 3.41 -2.72 -1.40
CA GLN A 25 2.17 -3.48 -1.26
C GLN A 25 2.40 -4.90 -0.71
N ALA A 26 3.47 -5.57 -1.14
CA ALA A 26 3.83 -6.90 -0.64
C ALA A 26 4.17 -6.86 0.86
N ASN A 27 4.93 -5.86 1.30
CA ASN A 27 5.31 -5.67 2.70
C ASN A 27 4.13 -5.33 3.62
N ALA A 28 3.05 -4.77 3.08
CA ALA A 28 1.83 -4.51 3.83
C ALA A 28 0.96 -5.75 4.05
N ARG A 29 1.25 -6.88 3.38
CA ARG A 29 0.46 -8.11 3.49
C ARG A 29 0.77 -8.84 4.78
N GLN A 30 -0.25 -9.14 5.57
CA GLN A 30 -0.12 -9.91 6.82
C GLN A 30 -0.13 -11.43 6.60
N GLY A 31 -0.68 -11.91 5.48
CA GLY A 31 -0.72 -13.33 5.16
C GLY A 31 -1.59 -14.18 6.10
N THR A 32 -2.58 -13.61 6.78
CA THR A 32 -3.42 -14.28 7.79
C THR A 32 -4.42 -15.28 7.21
N ARG A 33 -4.01 -16.09 6.26
CA ARG A 33 -4.84 -17.13 5.64
C ARG A 33 -4.25 -18.50 5.89
N ALA A 34 -5.10 -19.48 6.13
CA ALA A 34 -4.71 -20.87 6.28
C ALA A 34 -5.69 -21.80 5.58
N GLN A 35 -5.17 -22.89 5.01
CA GLN A 35 -5.95 -23.98 4.47
C GLN A 35 -5.45 -25.28 5.08
N LYS A 36 -6.35 -26.20 5.37
CA LYS A 36 -6.00 -27.50 5.94
C LYS A 36 -5.45 -28.42 4.87
N ASP A 37 -4.31 -29.03 5.15
CA ASP A 37 -3.77 -30.15 4.37
C ASP A 37 -4.48 -31.47 4.74
N ARG A 38 -4.06 -32.56 4.12
CA ARG A 38 -4.66 -33.87 4.34
C ARG A 38 -4.47 -34.43 5.77
N GLU A 39 -3.51 -33.91 6.54
CA GLU A 39 -3.25 -34.33 7.91
C GLU A 39 -4.10 -33.53 8.91
N GLN A 40 -4.34 -32.25 8.60
CA GLN A 40 -5.10 -31.34 9.44
C GLN A 40 -6.62 -31.47 9.29
N VAL A 41 -7.10 -32.08 8.20
CA VAL A 41 -8.53 -32.30 8.00
C VAL A 41 -9.02 -33.39 8.93
N HIS A 42 -10.07 -33.09 9.71
CA HIS A 42 -10.71 -34.10 10.58
C HIS A 42 -11.41 -35.16 9.70
N HIS A 43 -10.94 -36.40 9.81
CA HIS A 43 -11.45 -37.53 9.04
C HIS A 43 -11.16 -38.85 9.75
N SER A 44 -11.81 -39.94 9.31
CA SER A 44 -11.49 -41.29 9.74
C SER A 44 -10.24 -41.80 9.02
N THR A 45 -9.34 -42.41 9.78
CA THR A 45 -8.16 -43.12 9.22
C THR A 45 -8.52 -44.46 8.59
N LYS A 46 -9.78 -44.96 8.78
CA LYS A 46 -10.25 -46.20 8.20
C LYS A 46 -10.30 -46.13 6.67
N LYS A 47 -9.83 -47.19 6.01
CA LYS A 47 -9.93 -47.34 4.58
C LYS A 47 -11.40 -47.34 4.13
N PRO A 48 -11.83 -46.52 3.14
CA PRO A 48 -13.24 -46.38 2.77
C PRO A 48 -13.89 -47.67 2.28
N PHE A 49 -13.17 -48.50 1.55
CA PHE A 49 -13.61 -49.79 1.00
C PHE A 49 -12.43 -50.69 0.68
N LYS A 50 -12.71 -51.97 0.34
CA LYS A 50 -11.72 -52.97 0.00
C LYS A 50 -10.88 -52.58 -1.23
N GLN A 51 -9.63 -53.05 -1.29
CA GLN A 51 -8.67 -52.67 -2.34
C GLN A 51 -9.10 -53.11 -3.75
N LYS A 52 -9.84 -54.23 -3.86
CA LYS A 52 -10.33 -54.83 -5.12
C LYS A 52 -11.77 -55.31 -4.96
N GLY A 53 -12.47 -55.56 -6.04
CA GLY A 53 -13.81 -56.13 -6.03
C GLY A 53 -14.96 -55.15 -5.76
N THR A 54 -14.74 -53.82 -5.84
CA THR A 54 -15.76 -52.78 -5.59
C THR A 54 -16.17 -52.04 -6.86
N GLY A 55 -15.54 -52.27 -8.01
CA GLY A 55 -15.79 -51.55 -9.26
C GLY A 55 -15.44 -50.05 -9.19
N ARG A 56 -14.83 -49.57 -8.07
CA ARG A 56 -14.45 -48.16 -7.84
C ARG A 56 -12.95 -47.99 -7.94
N ALA A 57 -12.53 -46.72 -8.18
CA ALA A 57 -11.11 -46.35 -8.08
C ALA A 57 -10.58 -46.64 -6.67
N ARG A 58 -9.33 -47.08 -6.57
CA ARG A 58 -8.68 -47.42 -5.28
C ARG A 58 -8.56 -46.16 -4.43
N ALA A 59 -8.92 -46.26 -3.15
CA ALA A 59 -8.79 -45.18 -2.18
C ALA A 59 -8.17 -45.66 -0.87
N GLY A 60 -7.24 -44.90 -0.33
CA GLY A 60 -6.61 -45.18 0.95
C GLY A 60 -7.31 -44.49 2.11
N MET A 61 -7.60 -43.20 1.95
CA MET A 61 -8.16 -42.35 3.01
C MET A 61 -9.14 -41.32 2.41
N THR A 62 -10.14 -40.94 3.19
CA THR A 62 -11.12 -39.89 2.80
C THR A 62 -10.59 -38.47 2.88
N SER A 63 -9.43 -38.25 3.55
CA SER A 63 -8.73 -36.95 3.58
C SER A 63 -7.98 -36.62 2.31
N SER A 64 -7.90 -37.57 1.35
CA SER A 64 -7.27 -37.32 0.06
C SER A 64 -7.89 -36.09 -0.63
N PRO A 65 -7.09 -35.22 -1.29
CA PRO A 65 -7.60 -34.02 -1.96
C PRO A 65 -8.55 -34.32 -3.13
N LEU A 66 -8.57 -35.57 -3.60
CA LEU A 66 -9.52 -36.03 -4.65
C LEU A 66 -10.96 -36.20 -4.13
N TRP A 67 -11.13 -36.24 -2.81
CA TRP A 67 -12.44 -36.43 -2.19
C TRP A 67 -13.05 -35.11 -1.75
N ARG A 68 -14.36 -35.00 -1.82
CA ARG A 68 -15.09 -33.87 -1.25
C ARG A 68 -14.84 -33.81 0.26
N GLY A 69 -14.38 -32.64 0.74
CA GLY A 69 -13.99 -32.46 2.13
C GLY A 69 -12.57 -32.93 2.47
N GLY A 70 -11.79 -33.44 1.50
CA GLY A 70 -10.38 -33.74 1.66
C GLY A 70 -9.51 -32.47 1.79
N GLY A 71 -8.24 -32.65 2.21
CA GLY A 71 -7.29 -31.57 2.37
C GLY A 71 -6.84 -30.98 1.04
N ARG A 72 -6.24 -29.80 1.10
CA ARG A 72 -5.60 -29.16 -0.07
C ARG A 72 -4.23 -29.80 -0.34
N ILE A 73 -3.84 -29.89 -1.63
CA ILE A 73 -2.54 -30.44 -2.02
C ILE A 73 -1.42 -29.46 -1.65
N PHE A 74 -1.58 -28.19 -2.00
CA PHE A 74 -0.70 -27.08 -1.66
C PHE A 74 -1.50 -26.04 -0.86
N PRO A 75 -1.66 -26.22 0.46
CA PRO A 75 -2.42 -25.29 1.26
C PRO A 75 -1.66 -23.99 1.43
N ASN A 76 -2.39 -22.86 1.42
CA ASN A 76 -1.81 -21.61 1.89
C ASN A 76 -1.59 -21.70 3.41
N MET A 77 -0.43 -21.28 3.86
CA MET A 77 -0.07 -21.28 5.28
C MET A 77 0.06 -19.85 5.81
N PRO A 78 -0.20 -19.60 7.09
CA PRO A 78 -0.16 -18.27 7.68
C PRO A 78 1.27 -17.73 7.87
N ASP A 79 2.27 -18.57 7.74
CA ASP A 79 3.71 -18.30 7.85
C ASP A 79 4.36 -17.91 6.51
N GLU A 80 3.56 -17.77 5.44
CA GLU A 80 4.05 -17.34 4.13
C GLU A 80 4.64 -15.93 4.21
N ASN A 81 5.91 -15.80 3.84
CA ASN A 81 6.64 -14.55 3.89
C ASN A 81 6.48 -13.75 2.58
N PHE A 82 5.84 -12.60 2.66
CA PHE A 82 5.67 -11.67 1.54
C PHE A 82 6.69 -10.54 1.52
N THR A 83 7.62 -10.50 2.47
CA THR A 83 8.57 -9.40 2.62
C THR A 83 9.51 -9.30 1.42
N GLN A 84 9.55 -8.12 0.81
CA GLN A 84 10.46 -7.78 -0.28
C GLN A 84 11.42 -6.67 0.15
N LYS A 85 12.71 -6.92 0.01
CA LYS A 85 13.76 -5.95 0.31
C LYS A 85 14.06 -5.07 -0.89
N ILE A 86 14.09 -3.74 -0.68
CA ILE A 86 14.57 -2.76 -1.64
C ILE A 86 15.81 -2.06 -1.10
N ASN A 87 16.78 -1.78 -1.96
CA ASN A 87 17.95 -1.01 -1.59
C ASN A 87 17.58 0.44 -1.31
N LYS A 88 18.15 1.05 -0.27
CA LYS A 88 17.86 2.46 0.11
C LYS A 88 18.06 3.44 -1.04
N LYS A 89 19.15 3.30 -1.83
CA LYS A 89 19.42 4.15 -3.00
C LYS A 89 18.36 3.98 -4.10
N MET A 90 17.88 2.76 -4.34
CA MET A 90 16.79 2.49 -5.30
C MET A 90 15.50 3.16 -4.83
N TYR A 91 15.13 3.02 -3.56
CA TYR A 91 13.93 3.64 -3.00
C TYR A 91 13.97 5.17 -3.15
N ARG A 92 15.08 5.82 -2.74
CA ARG A 92 15.26 7.26 -2.90
C ARG A 92 15.15 7.70 -4.36
N ALA A 93 15.82 6.97 -5.26
CA ALA A 93 15.79 7.25 -6.69
C ALA A 93 14.38 7.14 -7.29
N GLY A 94 13.60 6.13 -6.87
CA GLY A 94 12.23 5.97 -7.32
C GLY A 94 11.28 7.02 -6.76
N MET A 95 11.40 7.37 -5.48
CA MET A 95 10.63 8.47 -4.89
C MET A 95 10.91 9.81 -5.59
N ALA A 96 12.18 10.11 -5.86
CA ALA A 96 12.57 11.30 -6.61
C ALA A 96 12.00 11.30 -8.06
N SER A 97 11.98 10.12 -8.72
CA SER A 97 11.35 9.98 -10.05
C SER A 97 9.83 10.23 -9.99
N ILE A 98 9.12 9.76 -8.94
CA ILE A 98 7.69 10.02 -8.74
C ILE A 98 7.45 11.52 -8.53
N PHE A 99 8.18 12.18 -7.62
CA PHE A 99 8.03 13.62 -7.37
C PHE A 99 8.33 14.45 -8.62
N SER A 100 9.36 14.06 -9.39
CA SER A 100 9.70 14.72 -10.65
C SER A 100 8.58 14.61 -11.67
N GLN A 101 7.92 13.46 -11.76
CA GLN A 101 6.80 13.25 -12.66
C GLN A 101 5.57 14.05 -12.24
N LEU A 102 5.25 14.06 -10.93
CA LEU A 102 4.16 14.87 -10.38
C LEU A 102 4.34 16.36 -10.65
N ALA A 103 5.58 16.86 -10.57
CA ALA A 103 5.90 18.24 -10.90
C ALA A 103 5.70 18.53 -12.39
N ARG A 104 6.19 17.66 -13.30
CA ARG A 104 6.02 17.80 -14.76
C ARG A 104 4.55 17.79 -15.20
N GLU A 105 3.73 16.96 -14.56
CA GLU A 105 2.30 16.86 -14.85
C GLU A 105 1.47 17.99 -14.20
N GLY A 106 2.09 18.88 -13.43
CA GLY A 106 1.37 19.92 -12.69
C GLY A 106 0.39 19.36 -11.64
N ARG A 107 0.67 18.16 -11.12
CA ARG A 107 -0.07 17.52 -10.02
C ARG A 107 0.48 17.91 -8.66
N LEU A 108 1.69 18.43 -8.58
CA LEU A 108 2.33 18.91 -7.37
C LEU A 108 2.05 20.40 -7.16
N ALA A 109 1.53 20.76 -6.01
CA ALA A 109 1.32 22.14 -5.60
C ALA A 109 1.99 22.40 -4.25
N VAL A 110 2.57 23.59 -4.08
CA VAL A 110 3.23 23.98 -2.83
C VAL A 110 2.44 25.09 -2.15
N VAL A 111 2.24 24.96 -0.84
CA VAL A 111 1.56 25.95 0.00
C VAL A 111 2.47 26.35 1.17
N ASP A 112 2.28 27.54 1.71
CA ASP A 112 3.10 28.03 2.84
C ASP A 112 2.86 27.19 4.10
N SER A 113 1.60 27.01 4.48
CA SER A 113 1.17 26.19 5.62
C SER A 113 -0.25 25.68 5.40
N PHE A 114 -0.59 24.58 6.05
CA PHE A 114 -1.93 24.01 5.99
C PHE A 114 -2.41 23.70 7.41
N LYS A 115 -3.23 24.59 7.99
CA LYS A 115 -3.78 24.49 9.35
C LYS A 115 -5.28 24.61 9.35
N VAL A 116 -5.93 24.01 10.36
CA VAL A 116 -7.37 24.07 10.61
C VAL A 116 -7.58 24.40 12.09
N GLU A 117 -8.38 25.41 12.37
CA GLU A 117 -8.63 25.87 13.74
C GLU A 117 -9.54 24.93 14.53
N THR A 118 -10.45 24.24 13.86
CA THR A 118 -11.44 23.37 14.49
C THR A 118 -11.44 21.97 13.87
N PRO A 119 -11.68 20.89 14.64
CA PRO A 119 -11.66 19.51 14.15
C PRO A 119 -12.94 19.15 13.37
N LYS A 120 -13.50 20.09 12.58
CA LYS A 120 -14.75 19.88 11.83
C LYS A 120 -14.49 19.55 10.38
N THR A 121 -14.88 18.34 9.96
CA THR A 121 -14.76 17.83 8.58
C THR A 121 -15.44 18.73 7.55
N LYS A 122 -16.58 19.35 7.89
CA LYS A 122 -17.32 20.27 7.00
C LYS A 122 -16.48 21.47 6.57
N GLN A 123 -15.73 22.07 7.50
CA GLN A 123 -14.89 23.23 7.20
C GLN A 123 -13.70 22.82 6.31
N LEU A 124 -13.07 21.71 6.61
CA LEU A 124 -11.96 21.17 5.81
C LEU A 124 -12.45 20.82 4.39
N ALA A 125 -13.59 20.14 4.25
CA ALA A 125 -14.17 19.81 2.95
C ALA A 125 -14.52 21.07 2.13
N ALA A 126 -15.07 22.11 2.77
CA ALA A 126 -15.34 23.39 2.10
C ALA A 126 -14.04 24.06 1.61
N LYS A 127 -12.96 24.00 2.41
CA LYS A 127 -11.63 24.53 2.04
C LYS A 127 -11.07 23.82 0.81
N PHE A 128 -11.10 22.48 0.76
CA PHE A 128 -10.65 21.72 -0.41
C PHE A 128 -11.51 21.97 -1.64
N LYS A 129 -12.83 22.07 -1.46
CA LYS A 129 -13.76 22.40 -2.55
C LYS A 129 -13.49 23.79 -3.14
N ALA A 130 -13.19 24.79 -2.29
CA ALA A 130 -12.81 26.13 -2.74
C ALA A 130 -11.49 26.13 -3.55
N MET A 131 -10.57 25.20 -3.26
CA MET A 131 -9.32 24.98 -4.01
C MET A 131 -9.51 24.08 -5.24
N SER A 132 -10.71 23.58 -5.53
CA SER A 132 -11.01 22.60 -6.59
C SER A 132 -10.19 21.31 -6.44
N LEU A 133 -10.00 20.85 -5.21
CA LEU A 133 -9.24 19.66 -4.85
C LEU A 133 -10.17 18.56 -4.33
N ASP A 134 -10.63 17.67 -5.22
CA ASP A 134 -11.55 16.58 -4.86
C ASP A 134 -10.82 15.31 -4.38
N ASN A 135 -9.59 15.08 -4.87
CA ASN A 135 -8.78 13.91 -4.53
C ASN A 135 -7.33 14.37 -4.35
N VAL A 136 -6.90 14.47 -3.10
CA VAL A 136 -5.63 15.11 -2.75
C VAL A 136 -4.90 14.41 -1.62
N LEU A 137 -3.59 14.24 -1.83
CA LEU A 137 -2.63 13.90 -0.79
C LEU A 137 -1.99 15.18 -0.26
N VAL A 138 -2.10 15.45 1.01
CA VAL A 138 -1.45 16.60 1.66
C VAL A 138 -0.24 16.10 2.46
N ILE A 139 0.93 16.61 2.14
CA ILE A 139 2.17 16.34 2.89
C ILE A 139 2.45 17.60 3.71
N ALA A 140 2.16 17.53 4.99
CA ALA A 140 2.34 18.62 5.93
C ALA A 140 3.57 18.38 6.79
N ASP A 141 4.26 19.46 7.16
CA ASP A 141 5.44 19.41 8.02
C ASP A 141 5.13 18.83 9.40
N GLU A 142 4.00 19.29 9.97
CA GLU A 142 3.43 18.81 11.21
C GLU A 142 1.93 18.61 11.01
N VAL A 143 1.38 17.54 11.56
CA VAL A 143 -0.05 17.23 11.49
C VAL A 143 -0.66 17.50 12.86
N ASP A 144 -1.32 18.64 13.00
CA ASP A 144 -2.05 19.00 14.21
C ASP A 144 -3.19 18.01 14.48
N GLU A 145 -3.54 17.80 15.75
CA GLU A 145 -4.65 16.93 16.16
C GLU A 145 -5.98 17.36 15.49
N ASN A 146 -6.25 18.66 15.43
CA ASN A 146 -7.45 19.19 14.77
C ASN A 146 -7.49 18.84 13.29
N LEU A 147 -6.36 18.93 12.60
CA LEU A 147 -6.22 18.59 11.18
C LEU A 147 -6.43 17.09 10.95
N TYR A 148 -5.84 16.25 11.80
CA TYR A 148 -6.02 14.79 11.75
C TYR A 148 -7.49 14.40 11.96
N LEU A 149 -8.14 14.92 13.02
CA LEU A 149 -9.55 14.61 13.32
C LEU A 149 -10.50 15.11 12.22
N ALA A 150 -10.22 16.27 11.61
CA ALA A 150 -11.03 16.82 10.53
C ALA A 150 -10.89 15.99 9.23
N SER A 151 -9.74 15.40 8.96
CA SER A 151 -9.42 14.72 7.69
C SER A 151 -9.79 13.23 7.66
N ARG A 152 -9.69 12.51 8.80
CA ARG A 152 -9.76 11.04 8.84
C ARG A 152 -11.05 10.44 8.27
N ASN A 153 -12.16 11.20 8.24
CA ASN A 153 -13.43 10.74 7.67
C ASN A 153 -13.56 11.02 6.15
N LEU A 154 -12.61 11.74 5.56
CA LEU A 154 -12.66 12.11 4.14
C LEU A 154 -11.86 11.09 3.33
N ILE A 155 -12.56 10.19 2.62
CA ILE A 155 -11.94 9.06 1.88
C ILE A 155 -10.98 9.53 0.78
N ASN A 156 -11.29 10.66 0.14
CA ASN A 156 -10.50 11.19 -0.99
C ASN A 156 -9.37 12.13 -0.57
N ILE A 157 -9.16 12.28 0.73
CA ILE A 157 -8.16 13.19 1.28
C ILE A 157 -7.30 12.41 2.27
N LEU A 158 -6.01 12.40 2.05
CA LEU A 158 -5.05 11.81 2.98
C LEU A 158 -4.05 12.89 3.39
N ILE A 159 -3.81 13.02 4.70
CA ILE A 159 -2.82 13.95 5.24
C ILE A 159 -1.75 13.15 5.95
N VAL A 160 -0.50 13.38 5.57
CA VAL A 160 0.66 12.65 6.10
C VAL A 160 1.83 13.59 6.36
N GLU A 161 2.72 13.19 7.25
CA GLU A 161 4.02 13.82 7.38
C GLU A 161 4.98 13.32 6.28
N PRO A 162 6.07 14.06 5.98
CA PRO A 162 7.03 13.70 4.93
C PRO A 162 7.59 12.28 5.05
N ARG A 163 7.82 11.79 6.29
CA ARG A 163 8.36 10.45 6.55
C ARG A 163 7.39 9.32 6.22
N TYR A 164 6.08 9.61 6.19
CA TYR A 164 5.03 8.65 5.88
C TYR A 164 4.53 8.78 4.44
N ALA A 165 5.15 9.64 3.63
CA ALA A 165 4.84 9.74 2.21
C ALA A 165 5.25 8.45 1.50
N ASP A 166 4.27 7.63 1.13
CA ASP A 166 4.47 6.35 0.48
C ASP A 166 4.30 6.43 -1.05
N PRO A 167 4.98 5.56 -1.80
CA PRO A 167 4.95 5.58 -3.26
C PRO A 167 3.55 5.28 -3.83
N VAL A 168 2.75 4.46 -3.14
CA VAL A 168 1.41 4.09 -3.57
C VAL A 168 0.46 5.29 -3.52
N SER A 169 0.44 6.01 -2.40
CA SER A 169 -0.39 7.22 -2.25
C SER A 169 0.03 8.33 -3.23
N LEU A 170 1.33 8.56 -3.41
CA LEU A 170 1.82 9.55 -4.37
C LEU A 170 1.35 9.29 -5.81
N VAL A 171 1.32 8.04 -6.23
CA VAL A 171 0.86 7.67 -7.58
C VAL A 171 -0.66 7.72 -7.68
N ASN A 172 -1.39 7.28 -6.64
CA ASN A 172 -2.84 7.12 -6.65
C ASN A 172 -3.62 8.44 -6.61
N PHE A 173 -3.18 9.40 -5.79
CA PHE A 173 -3.89 10.67 -5.64
C PHE A 173 -3.73 11.56 -6.88
N LYS A 174 -4.82 12.24 -7.29
CA LYS A 174 -4.83 13.12 -8.47
C LYS A 174 -3.95 14.37 -8.29
N LYS A 175 -3.90 14.90 -7.07
CA LYS A 175 -3.09 16.07 -6.72
C LYS A 175 -2.34 15.81 -5.43
N VAL A 176 -1.14 16.39 -5.34
CA VAL A 176 -0.30 16.34 -4.15
C VAL A 176 -0.02 17.76 -3.70
N LEU A 177 -0.41 18.08 -2.48
CA LEU A 177 -0.19 19.38 -1.85
C LEU A 177 0.91 19.25 -0.81
N VAL A 178 1.96 20.05 -0.93
CA VAL A 178 3.12 19.97 -0.02
C VAL A 178 3.31 21.31 0.67
N THR A 179 3.47 21.32 1.99
CA THR A 179 3.83 22.56 2.71
C THR A 179 5.32 22.89 2.52
N LYS A 180 5.70 24.15 2.65
CA LYS A 180 7.12 24.58 2.52
C LYS A 180 8.05 23.83 3.46
N GLY A 181 7.68 23.71 4.73
CA GLY A 181 8.49 22.97 5.70
C GLY A 181 8.60 21.47 5.37
N ALA A 182 7.50 20.84 4.86
CA ALA A 182 7.53 19.48 4.38
C ALA A 182 8.44 19.31 3.15
N MET A 183 8.48 20.31 2.26
CA MET A 183 9.35 20.29 1.09
C MET A 183 10.84 20.23 1.50
N ASP A 184 11.25 20.98 2.51
CA ASP A 184 12.64 20.98 2.97
C ASP A 184 13.01 19.64 3.62
N LYS A 185 12.11 19.03 4.41
CA LYS A 185 12.29 17.67 4.93
C LYS A 185 12.37 16.62 3.83
N LEU A 186 11.58 16.73 2.77
CA LEU A 186 11.65 15.81 1.61
C LEU A 186 12.99 15.94 0.87
N LYS A 187 13.53 17.16 0.74
CA LYS A 187 14.86 17.37 0.16
C LYS A 187 15.94 16.62 0.95
N GLU A 188 15.94 16.74 2.26
CA GLU A 188 16.91 16.05 3.14
C GLU A 188 16.78 14.51 3.04
N MET A 189 15.56 14.00 2.93
CA MET A 189 15.31 12.54 2.88
C MET A 189 15.73 11.90 1.57
N PHE A 190 15.60 12.61 0.45
CA PHE A 190 15.79 12.06 -0.91
C PHE A 190 17.01 12.61 -1.66
N ALA A 191 17.71 13.54 -1.06
CA ALA A 191 19.00 14.03 -1.58
C ALA A 191 20.10 12.97 -1.59
#